data_f95eae156cbace4c3d11171c0985a4b1
#
_entry.id   f95eae156cbace4c3d11171c0985a4b1
#
_cell.length_a   1.000
_cell.length_b   1.000
_cell.length_c   1.000
_cell.angle_alpha   90.00
_cell.angle_beta   90.00
_cell.angle_gamma   90.00
#
_symmetry.space_group_name_H-M   'P 1'
#
loop_
_entity.id
_entity.type
_entity.pdbx_description
1 polymer ?
#
loop_
_entity_poly.entity_id
_entity_poly.type
_entity_poly.pdbx_seq_one_letter_code
_entity_poly.pdbx_strand_id
1 'polypeptide(L)' 'MIDNIEFGYTPNNLKALRKKYGLTQQETADLLDVKISGFQRWEADINLKSHTDMPLKKWFELLQKLTK' A
#
# COMPACT_ATOMS: atom_id res chain seq x y z
N MET A 1 -0.70 11.67 -11.97
CA MET A 1 -1.85 11.18 -11.20
C MET A 1 -1.84 9.66 -11.14
N ILE A 2 -2.22 9.10 -10.02
CA ILE A 2 -2.35 7.66 -9.91
C ILE A 2 -3.79 7.31 -10.24
N ASP A 3 -4.04 7.02 -11.49
CA ASP A 3 -5.41 6.80 -11.95
C ASP A 3 -6.02 5.53 -11.40
N ASN A 4 -5.16 4.57 -11.06
CA ASN A 4 -5.62 3.26 -10.62
C ASN A 4 -6.10 3.23 -9.17
N ILE A 5 -5.96 4.31 -8.43
CA ILE A 5 -6.50 4.41 -7.08
C ILE A 5 -7.99 4.07 -7.07
N GLU A 6 -8.69 4.50 -8.09
CA GLU A 6 -10.13 4.30 -8.20
C GLU A 6 -10.52 2.83 -8.27
N PHE A 7 -9.60 1.98 -8.69
CA PHE A 7 -9.87 0.56 -8.86
C PHE A 7 -9.47 -0.26 -7.64
N GLY A 8 -9.06 0.42 -6.58
CA GLY A 8 -8.75 -0.23 -5.33
C GLY A 8 -7.32 -0.74 -5.26
N TYR A 9 -7.10 -1.61 -4.28
CA TYR A 9 -5.78 -2.12 -3.99
C TYR A 9 -5.32 -3.16 -5.01
N THR A 10 -4.08 -2.97 -5.48
CA THR A 10 -3.25 -4.02 -6.05
C THR A 10 -1.84 -3.76 -5.55
N PRO A 11 -0.92 -4.75 -5.56
CA PRO A 11 0.47 -4.48 -5.18
C PRO A 11 1.09 -3.33 -5.96
N ASN A 12 0.81 -3.25 -7.25
CA ASN A 12 1.34 -2.17 -8.08
C ASN A 12 0.73 -0.82 -7.73
N ASN A 13 -0.58 -0.78 -7.46
CA ASN A 13 -1.24 0.45 -7.06
C ASN A 13 -0.72 0.96 -5.72
N LEU A 14 -0.51 0.05 -4.78
CA LEU A 14 0.04 0.41 -3.48
C LEU A 14 1.44 1.01 -3.63
N LYS A 15 2.28 0.37 -4.42
CA LYS A 15 3.63 0.84 -4.67
C LYS A 15 3.62 2.21 -5.36
N ALA A 16 2.76 2.38 -6.36
CA ALA A 16 2.64 3.64 -7.09
C ALA A 16 2.16 4.77 -6.19
N LEU A 17 1.18 4.49 -5.34
CA LEU A 17 0.67 5.48 -4.39
C LEU A 17 1.75 5.92 -3.42
N ARG A 18 2.49 4.97 -2.87
CA ARG A 18 3.58 5.26 -1.95
C ARG A 18 4.64 6.14 -2.61
N LYS A 19 5.04 5.79 -3.83
CA LYS A 19 6.07 6.53 -4.55
C LYS A 19 5.61 7.93 -4.93
N LYS A 20 4.33 8.09 -5.25
CA LYS A 20 3.79 9.40 -5.58
C LYS A 20 3.98 10.39 -4.44
N TYR A 21 3.86 9.91 -3.20
CA TYR A 21 4.01 10.78 -2.03
C TYR A 21 5.41 10.73 -1.44
N GLY A 22 6.35 10.08 -2.14
CA GLY A 22 7.76 10.08 -1.74
C GLY A 22 8.03 9.29 -0.47
N LEU A 23 7.22 8.28 -0.18
CA LEU A 23 7.32 7.53 1.06
C LEU A 23 8.10 6.24 0.87
N THR A 24 8.89 5.87 1.90
CA THR A 24 9.50 4.56 1.95
C THR A 24 8.48 3.55 2.45
N GLN A 25 8.82 2.26 2.31
CA GLN A 25 7.97 1.20 2.86
C GLN A 25 7.83 1.33 4.37
N GLN A 26 8.94 1.65 5.06
CA GLN A 26 8.91 1.82 6.51
C GLN A 26 8.00 2.99 6.92
N GLU A 27 8.13 4.11 6.23
CA GLU A 27 7.30 5.27 6.54
C GLU A 27 5.81 4.97 6.35
N THR A 28 5.48 4.24 5.30
CA THR A 28 4.09 3.89 5.02
C THR A 28 3.56 2.89 6.04
N ALA A 29 4.39 1.91 6.41
CA ALA A 29 4.01 0.95 7.44
C ALA A 29 3.76 1.65 8.77
N ASP A 30 4.62 2.60 9.12
CA ASP A 30 4.45 3.39 10.35
C ASP A 30 3.16 4.20 10.31
N LEU A 31 2.86 4.79 9.16
CA LEU A 31 1.65 5.58 8.97
C LEU A 31 0.39 4.75 9.21
N LEU A 32 0.43 3.48 8.82
CA LEU A 32 -0.69 2.56 8.98
C LEU A 32 -0.65 1.77 10.28
N ASP A 33 0.39 1.98 11.09
CA ASP A 33 0.60 1.28 12.36
C ASP A 33 0.65 -0.24 12.15
N VAL A 34 1.43 -0.66 11.17
CA VAL A 34 1.65 -2.07 10.87
C VAL A 34 3.14 -2.35 10.78
N LYS A 35 3.51 -3.62 10.91
CA LYS A 35 4.91 -4.03 10.78
C LYS A 35 5.35 -3.95 9.32
N ILE A 36 6.63 -3.58 9.12
CA ILE A 36 7.17 -3.48 7.77
C ILE A 36 7.09 -4.81 7.03
N SER A 37 7.29 -5.92 7.71
CA SER A 37 7.21 -7.24 7.07
C SER A 37 5.83 -7.50 6.49
N GLY A 38 4.78 -7.11 7.21
CA GLY A 38 3.41 -7.24 6.71
C GLY A 38 3.16 -6.33 5.51
N PHE A 39 3.65 -5.10 5.60
CA PHE A 39 3.50 -4.15 4.50
C PHE A 39 4.22 -4.65 3.23
N GLN A 40 5.41 -5.19 3.39
CA GLN A 40 6.17 -5.73 2.25
C GLN A 40 5.43 -6.85 1.55
N ARG A 41 4.69 -7.69 2.31
CA ARG A 41 3.88 -8.73 1.73
C ARG A 41 2.74 -8.18 0.88
N TRP A 42 2.22 -7.01 1.27
CA TRP A 42 1.16 -6.36 0.50
C TRP A 42 1.67 -5.82 -0.84
N GLU A 43 2.95 -5.43 -0.90
CA GLU A 43 3.58 -4.96 -2.15
C GLU A 43 4.19 -6.08 -2.97
N ALA A 44 4.25 -7.28 -2.44
CA ALA A 44 4.83 -8.42 -3.16
C ALA A 44 3.97 -8.81 -4.35
N ASP A 45 4.62 -9.31 -5.39
CA ASP A 45 3.91 -9.79 -6.58
C ASP A 45 2.89 -10.86 -6.18
N ILE A 46 1.71 -10.80 -6.78
CA ILE A 46 0.62 -11.73 -6.45
C ILE A 46 0.97 -13.19 -6.77
N ASN A 47 1.98 -13.40 -7.60
CA ASN A 47 2.43 -14.75 -7.95
C ASN A 47 3.40 -15.34 -6.93
N LEU A 48 3.83 -14.53 -5.97
CA LEU A 48 4.76 -15.00 -4.93
C LEU A 48 3.97 -15.56 -3.75
N LYS A 49 4.50 -16.64 -3.16
CA LYS A 49 3.89 -17.25 -1.98
C LYS A 49 3.86 -16.31 -0.79
N SER A 50 4.80 -15.37 -0.75
CA SER A 50 4.88 -14.40 0.33
C SER A 50 3.83 -13.29 0.23
N HIS A 51 3.12 -13.21 -0.91
CA HIS A 51 2.11 -12.18 -1.08
C HIS A 51 0.93 -12.39 -0.13
N THR A 52 0.48 -11.31 0.45
CA THR A 52 -0.76 -11.26 1.25
C THR A 52 -1.54 -10.04 0.79
N ASP A 53 -2.83 -10.19 0.61
CA ASP A 53 -3.68 -9.07 0.19
C ASP A 53 -3.83 -8.07 1.32
N MET A 54 -3.71 -6.80 0.97
CA MET A 54 -3.94 -5.72 1.91
C MET A 54 -5.42 -5.65 2.26
N PRO A 55 -5.77 -5.57 3.55
CA PRO A 55 -7.17 -5.39 3.92
C PRO A 55 -7.72 -4.10 3.32
N LEU A 56 -8.92 -4.17 2.78
CA LEU A 56 -9.55 -3.01 2.15
C LEU A 56 -9.65 -1.82 3.11
N LYS A 57 -9.91 -2.11 4.38
CA LYS A 57 -9.96 -1.08 5.41
C LYS A 57 -8.64 -0.32 5.52
N LYS A 58 -7.51 -1.03 5.44
CA LYS A 58 -6.19 -0.40 5.49
C LYS A 58 -5.91 0.40 4.22
N TRP A 59 -6.37 -0.09 3.07
CA TRP A 59 -6.24 0.63 1.82
C TRP A 59 -6.95 1.98 1.88
N PHE A 60 -8.19 2.00 2.37
CA PHE A 60 -8.93 3.24 2.52
C PHE A 60 -8.30 4.16 3.57
N GLU A 61 -7.79 3.59 4.65
CA GLU A 61 -7.09 4.37 5.67
C GLU A 61 -5.89 5.10 5.07
N LEU A 62 -5.11 4.39 4.25
CA LEU A 62 -3.95 4.98 3.59
C LEU A 62 -4.36 6.11 2.65
N LEU A 63 -5.39 5.88 1.84
CA LEU A 63 -5.89 6.92 0.94
C LEU A 63 -6.30 8.17 1.70
N GLN A 64 -7.02 8.01 2.81
CA GLN A 64 -7.45 9.14 3.61
C GLN A 64 -6.27 9.91 4.18
N LYS A 65 -5.25 9.21 4.64
CA LYS A 65 -4.08 9.86 5.24
C LYS A 65 -3.23 10.60 4.22
N LEU A 66 -3.18 10.09 2.99
CA LEU A 66 -2.33 10.68 1.95
C LEU A 66 -3.03 11.75 1.13
N THR A 67 -4.34 11.70 1.02
CA THR A 67 -5.09 12.61 0.15
C THR A 67 -5.81 13.73 0.89
N LYS A 68 -5.53 13.89 2.15
CA LYS A 68 -6.10 14.98 2.92
C LYS A 68 -5.66 16.33 2.42
#